data_2b65dc22b99fe6d1c4a8bbd733ac8f6c
#
_entry.id   2b65dc22b99fe6d1c4a8bbd733ac8f6c
#
_cell.length_a   1.000
_cell.length_b   1.000
_cell.length_c   1.000
_cell.angle_alpha   90.00
_cell.angle_beta   90.00
_cell.angle_gamma   90.00
#
_symmetry.space_group_name_H-M   'P 1'
#
loop_
_entity.id
_entity.type
_entity.pdbx_description
1 polymer ?
#
loop_
_entity_poly.entity_id
_entity_poly.type
_entity_poly.pdbx_seq_one_letter_code
_entity_poly.pdbx_strand_id
1 'polypeptide(L)'
;MDQLYDSIGQSYTAARGEDPRIAARIHAALGDARTVVNVGAGTGAYEPADLEVTAVEPSEVMIAQRPEGAAPVVCAIAEELPFEDGSFDAAMVVLSDHHWRDHERGLAELRRVARSVVLFTWEPASSRDTWVVRDYFPCFDELIPDG
;
A
#
# COMPACT_ATOMS: atom_id res chain seq x y z
N MET A 1 12.98 -10.21 1.70
CA MET A 1 11.82 -9.60 2.36
C MET A 1 10.52 -10.38 2.19
N ASP A 2 10.48 -11.23 1.20
CA ASP A 2 9.33 -12.10 0.92
C ASP A 2 8.96 -13.04 2.09
N GLN A 3 9.94 -13.44 2.91
CA GLN A 3 9.73 -14.36 4.03
C GLN A 3 9.05 -13.75 5.27
N LEU A 4 9.06 -12.43 5.46
CA LEU A 4 8.45 -11.80 6.63
C LEU A 4 6.92 -11.84 6.54
N TYR A 5 6.36 -11.53 5.38
CA TYR A 5 4.91 -11.58 5.16
C TYR A 5 4.37 -12.99 5.00
N ASP A 6 5.15 -13.92 4.52
CA ASP A 6 4.77 -15.33 4.48
C ASP A 6 4.58 -15.93 5.88
N SER A 7 5.28 -15.39 6.88
CA SER A 7 5.16 -15.84 8.28
C SER A 7 4.16 -15.03 9.11
N ILE A 8 4.04 -13.72 8.88
CA ILE A 8 3.16 -12.82 9.64
C ILE A 8 1.77 -12.74 8.99
N GLY A 9 1.68 -12.96 7.70
CA GLY A 9 0.46 -12.81 6.90
C GLY A 9 -0.71 -13.67 7.34
N GLN A 10 -0.47 -14.79 8.02
CA GLN A 10 -1.54 -15.71 8.45
C GLN A 10 -2.50 -15.13 9.51
N SER A 11 -2.08 -14.09 10.26
CA SER A 11 -2.91 -13.42 11.26
C SER A 11 -3.22 -11.96 10.93
N TYR A 12 -2.74 -11.46 9.80
CA TYR A 12 -2.77 -10.04 9.44
C TYR A 12 -4.19 -9.51 9.19
N THR A 13 -5.03 -10.31 8.55
CA THR A 13 -6.41 -9.93 8.18
C THR A 13 -7.34 -9.79 9.38
N ALA A 14 -7.10 -10.56 10.45
CA ALA A 14 -7.96 -10.56 11.63
C ALA A 14 -7.74 -9.33 12.56
N ALA A 15 -6.61 -8.63 12.42
CA ALA A 15 -6.19 -7.57 13.34
C ALA A 15 -6.38 -6.14 12.81
N ARG A 16 -6.64 -5.93 11.51
CA ARG A 16 -6.80 -4.61 10.90
C ARG A 16 -8.17 -4.44 10.26
N GLY A 17 -9.10 -3.86 11.03
CA GLY A 17 -10.30 -3.25 10.46
C GLY A 17 -9.96 -1.96 9.72
N GLU A 18 -10.61 -1.69 8.59
CA GLU A 18 -10.51 -0.40 7.91
C GLU A 18 -11.06 0.71 8.80
N ASP A 19 -10.30 1.81 8.92
CA ASP A 19 -10.83 3.02 9.54
C ASP A 19 -11.61 3.82 8.47
N PRO A 20 -12.91 4.02 8.64
CA PRO A 20 -13.74 4.70 7.64
C PRO A 20 -13.32 6.16 7.40
N ARG A 21 -12.65 6.79 8.35
CA ARG A 21 -12.13 8.16 8.19
C ARG A 21 -10.91 8.18 7.26
N ILE A 22 -10.06 7.17 7.35
CA ILE A 22 -8.91 6.97 6.45
C ILE A 22 -9.41 6.61 5.07
N ALA A 23 -10.34 5.65 4.96
CA ALA A 23 -10.97 5.27 3.70
C ALA A 23 -11.55 6.50 2.98
N ALA A 24 -12.33 7.32 3.68
CA ALA A 24 -12.92 8.52 3.11
C ALA A 24 -11.86 9.52 2.59
N ARG A 25 -10.72 9.65 3.26
CA ARG A 25 -9.63 10.51 2.82
C ARG A 25 -8.93 9.99 1.57
N ILE A 26 -8.64 8.69 1.55
CA ILE A 26 -8.02 8.03 0.38
C ILE A 26 -8.96 8.17 -0.82
N HIS A 27 -10.23 7.81 -0.67
CA HIS A 27 -11.21 7.87 -1.75
C HIS A 27 -11.43 9.33 -2.25
N ALA A 28 -11.47 10.31 -1.36
CA ALA A 28 -11.54 11.71 -1.76
C ALA A 28 -10.30 12.17 -2.55
N ALA A 29 -9.11 11.66 -2.22
CA ALA A 29 -7.88 11.99 -2.93
C ALA A 29 -7.81 11.38 -4.33
N LEU A 30 -8.52 10.27 -4.60
CA LEU A 30 -8.65 9.69 -5.94
C LEU A 30 -9.45 10.58 -6.91
N GLY A 31 -10.25 11.52 -6.39
CA GLY A 31 -11.00 12.50 -7.19
C GLY A 31 -12.00 11.84 -8.14
N ASP A 32 -11.91 12.17 -9.43
CA ASP A 32 -12.76 11.68 -10.52
C ASP A 32 -12.14 10.47 -11.27
N ALA A 33 -11.15 9.82 -10.69
CA ALA A 33 -10.59 8.59 -11.24
C ALA A 33 -11.67 7.50 -11.35
N ARG A 34 -11.64 6.76 -12.46
CA ARG A 34 -12.53 5.62 -12.70
C ARG A 34 -11.77 4.30 -12.65
N THR A 35 -10.53 4.31 -13.15
CA THR A 35 -9.63 3.17 -13.14
C THR A 35 -8.48 3.41 -12.18
N VAL A 36 -8.26 2.49 -11.24
CA VAL A 36 -7.28 2.62 -10.17
C VAL A 36 -6.40 1.37 -10.10
N VAL A 37 -5.10 1.56 -10.04
CA VAL A 37 -4.19 0.47 -9.65
C VAL A 37 -3.82 0.62 -8.17
N ASN A 38 -4.05 -0.44 -7.37
CA ASN A 38 -3.65 -0.51 -5.97
C ASN A 38 -2.37 -1.33 -5.82
N VAL A 39 -1.25 -0.67 -5.51
CA VAL A 39 0.08 -1.31 -5.48
C VAL A 39 0.51 -1.62 -4.05
N GLY A 40 0.90 -2.87 -3.82
CA GLY A 40 1.09 -3.43 -2.49
C GLY A 40 -0.26 -3.63 -1.79
N ALA A 41 -1.20 -4.20 -2.55
CA ALA A 41 -2.62 -4.24 -2.18
C ALA A 41 -2.93 -5.13 -0.98
N GLY A 42 -2.03 -6.06 -0.65
CA GLY A 42 -2.28 -7.02 0.44
C GLY A 42 -3.60 -7.75 0.26
N THR A 43 -4.40 -7.76 1.32
CA THR A 43 -5.74 -8.38 1.32
C THR A 43 -6.83 -7.48 0.73
N GLY A 44 -6.50 -6.26 0.29
CA GLY A 44 -7.43 -5.37 -0.40
C GLY A 44 -8.07 -4.31 0.49
N ALA A 45 -7.45 -3.97 1.62
CA ALA A 45 -7.93 -2.90 2.48
C ALA A 45 -7.99 -1.55 1.74
N TYR A 46 -9.03 -0.78 2.01
CA TYR A 46 -9.29 0.55 1.45
C TYR A 46 -9.54 0.60 -0.07
N GLU A 47 -9.73 -0.54 -0.74
CA GLU A 47 -10.11 -0.56 -2.14
C GLU A 47 -11.53 0.02 -2.32
N PRO A 48 -11.72 1.08 -3.16
CA PRO A 48 -13.04 1.64 -3.41
C PRO A 48 -13.90 0.66 -4.21
N ALA A 49 -15.08 0.33 -3.68
CA ALA A 49 -15.99 -0.64 -4.29
C ALA A 49 -16.73 -0.11 -5.53
N ASP A 50 -16.73 1.19 -5.72
CA ASP A 50 -17.44 1.90 -6.80
C ASP A 50 -16.52 2.27 -7.99
N LEU A 51 -15.23 1.92 -7.92
CA LEU A 51 -14.24 2.16 -8.96
C LEU A 51 -13.74 0.83 -9.56
N GLU A 52 -13.22 0.91 -10.78
CA GLU A 52 -12.54 -0.22 -11.42
C GLU A 52 -11.11 -0.33 -10.87
N VAL A 53 -10.92 -1.21 -9.90
CA VAL A 53 -9.63 -1.41 -9.24
C VAL A 53 -8.93 -2.65 -9.80
N THR A 54 -7.62 -2.51 -10.10
CA THR A 54 -6.70 -3.61 -10.33
C THR A 54 -5.67 -3.62 -9.22
N ALA A 55 -5.55 -4.72 -8.50
CA ALA A 55 -4.59 -4.87 -7.41
C ALA A 55 -3.26 -5.42 -7.91
N VAL A 56 -2.16 -5.01 -7.29
CA VAL A 56 -0.81 -5.57 -7.46
C VAL A 56 -0.28 -5.96 -6.09
N GLU A 57 0.12 -7.21 -5.94
CA GLU A 57 0.62 -7.74 -4.66
C GLU A 57 1.68 -8.82 -4.94
N PRO A 58 2.91 -8.71 -4.41
CA PRO A 58 3.95 -9.71 -4.63
C PRO A 58 3.79 -10.98 -3.80
N SER A 59 3.07 -10.94 -2.66
CA SER A 59 2.92 -12.08 -1.76
C SER A 59 1.74 -12.97 -2.17
N GLU A 60 2.03 -14.19 -2.59
CA GLU A 60 1.00 -15.19 -2.88
C GLU A 60 0.14 -15.51 -1.64
N VAL A 61 0.73 -15.45 -0.45
CA VAL A 61 0.02 -15.65 0.83
C VAL A 61 -1.01 -14.55 1.06
N MET A 62 -0.68 -13.31 0.76
CA MET A 62 -1.61 -12.19 0.86
C MET A 62 -2.69 -12.25 -0.21
N ILE A 63 -2.32 -12.63 -1.43
CA ILE A 63 -3.26 -12.84 -2.54
C ILE A 63 -4.29 -13.91 -2.18
N ALA A 64 -3.86 -15.02 -1.59
CA ALA A 64 -4.75 -16.12 -1.18
C ALA A 64 -5.73 -15.75 -0.06
N GLN A 65 -5.46 -14.69 0.70
CA GLN A 65 -6.32 -14.19 1.77
C GLN A 65 -7.30 -13.10 1.31
N ARG A 66 -7.26 -12.71 0.04
CA ARG A 66 -8.20 -11.71 -0.48
C ARG A 66 -9.62 -12.27 -0.44
N PRO A 67 -10.61 -11.46 0.00
CA PRO A 67 -11.99 -11.91 0.07
C PRO A 67 -12.55 -12.21 -1.31
N GLU A 68 -13.55 -13.08 -1.37
CA GLU A 68 -14.31 -13.33 -2.58
C GLU A 68 -14.96 -12.03 -3.08
N GLY A 69 -14.81 -11.73 -4.38
CA GLY A 69 -15.30 -10.49 -4.98
C GLY A 69 -14.37 -9.28 -4.82
N ALA A 70 -13.19 -9.44 -4.21
CA ALA A 70 -12.16 -8.41 -4.22
C ALA A 70 -11.69 -8.07 -5.66
N ALA A 71 -11.06 -6.92 -5.83
CA ALA A 71 -10.50 -6.52 -7.11
C ALA A 71 -9.54 -7.59 -7.67
N PRO A 72 -9.51 -7.78 -9.01
CA PRO A 72 -8.56 -8.68 -9.64
C PRO A 72 -7.13 -8.30 -9.26
N VAL A 73 -6.30 -9.30 -8.99
CA VAL A 73 -4.94 -9.10 -8.50
C VAL A 73 -3.91 -9.68 -9.46
N VAL A 74 -2.83 -8.94 -9.66
CA VAL A 74 -1.65 -9.35 -10.42
C VAL A 74 -0.49 -9.55 -9.45
N CYS A 75 0.19 -10.69 -9.52
CA CYS A 75 1.40 -10.95 -8.74
C CYS A 75 2.59 -10.21 -9.38
N ALA A 76 2.98 -9.09 -8.80
CA ALA A 76 4.11 -8.27 -9.26
C ALA A 76 4.62 -7.37 -8.13
N ILE A 77 5.83 -6.81 -8.33
CA ILE A 77 6.44 -5.83 -7.44
C ILE A 77 6.19 -4.39 -7.94
N ALA A 78 6.27 -3.43 -7.03
CA ALA A 78 6.06 -2.01 -7.35
C ALA A 78 7.09 -1.46 -8.35
N GLU A 79 8.32 -1.98 -8.30
CA GLU A 79 9.45 -1.54 -9.12
C GLU A 79 9.39 -2.03 -10.59
N GLU A 80 8.42 -2.90 -10.91
CA GLU A 80 8.23 -3.45 -12.26
C GLU A 80 6.75 -3.79 -12.49
N LEU A 81 5.95 -2.77 -12.79
CA LEU A 81 4.52 -2.93 -12.99
C LEU A 81 4.21 -3.43 -14.40
N PRO A 82 3.47 -4.56 -14.56
CA PRO A 82 3.20 -5.18 -15.85
C PRO A 82 2.06 -4.50 -16.61
N PHE A 83 2.10 -3.16 -16.68
CA PHE A 83 1.09 -2.35 -17.37
C PHE A 83 1.74 -1.36 -18.31
N GLU A 84 1.01 -0.95 -19.35
CA GLU A 84 1.44 0.11 -20.26
C GLU A 84 1.39 1.48 -19.60
N ASP A 85 2.11 2.45 -20.18
CA ASP A 85 2.12 3.83 -19.71
C ASP A 85 0.71 4.43 -19.74
N GLY A 86 0.32 5.09 -18.64
CA GLY A 86 -0.96 5.78 -18.54
C GLY A 86 -2.20 4.87 -18.60
N SER A 87 -2.07 3.60 -18.22
CA SER A 87 -3.17 2.63 -18.22
C SER A 87 -4.28 2.95 -17.22
N PHE A 88 -3.96 3.74 -16.17
CA PHE A 88 -4.88 4.04 -15.09
C PHE A 88 -5.08 5.54 -14.91
N ASP A 89 -6.25 5.94 -14.40
CA ASP A 89 -6.49 7.32 -14.00
C ASP A 89 -5.73 7.66 -12.71
N ALA A 90 -5.66 6.70 -11.77
CA ALA A 90 -4.91 6.88 -10.53
C ALA A 90 -4.19 5.60 -10.09
N ALA A 91 -3.07 5.78 -9.40
CA ALA A 91 -2.44 4.75 -8.59
C ALA A 91 -2.65 5.06 -7.12
N MET A 92 -2.95 4.04 -6.31
CA MET A 92 -2.99 4.16 -4.86
C MET A 92 -2.01 3.21 -4.21
N VAL A 93 -1.40 3.66 -3.12
CA VAL A 93 -0.50 2.89 -2.27
C VAL A 93 -0.88 3.15 -0.83
N VAL A 94 -1.18 2.10 -0.09
CA VAL A 94 -1.65 2.22 1.29
C VAL A 94 -0.76 1.42 2.22
N LEU A 95 0.09 2.12 2.98
CA LEU A 95 0.97 1.56 4.02
C LEU A 95 1.84 0.39 3.51
N SER A 96 2.32 0.45 2.26
CA SER A 96 3.11 -0.62 1.66
C SER A 96 4.44 -0.16 1.03
N ASP A 97 4.62 1.11 0.75
CA ASP A 97 5.81 1.68 0.10
C ASP A 97 7.12 1.44 0.88
N HIS A 98 7.06 1.35 2.21
CA HIS A 98 8.22 1.07 3.06
C HIS A 98 8.77 -0.36 2.91
N HIS A 99 8.11 -1.22 2.16
CA HIS A 99 8.58 -2.57 1.82
C HIS A 99 9.30 -2.65 0.47
N TRP A 100 9.29 -1.59 -0.32
CA TRP A 100 9.93 -1.57 -1.62
C TRP A 100 11.46 -1.59 -1.48
N ARG A 101 12.12 -2.31 -2.38
CA ARG A 101 13.57 -2.40 -2.40
C ARG A 101 14.22 -1.15 -3.00
N ASP A 102 13.53 -0.56 -3.97
CA ASP A 102 13.91 0.67 -4.66
C ASP A 102 12.71 1.61 -4.71
N HIS A 103 12.66 2.50 -3.73
CA HIS A 103 11.55 3.43 -3.55
C HIS A 103 11.41 4.42 -4.72
N GLU A 104 12.55 4.91 -5.26
CA GLU A 104 12.53 5.82 -6.41
C GLU A 104 11.98 5.14 -7.66
N ARG A 105 12.38 3.89 -7.90
CA ARG A 105 11.89 3.11 -9.02
C ARG A 105 10.41 2.79 -8.88
N GLY A 106 9.96 2.41 -7.71
CA GLY A 106 8.53 2.18 -7.44
C GLY A 106 7.70 3.43 -7.71
N LEU A 107 8.12 4.60 -7.22
CA LEU A 107 7.45 5.88 -7.50
C LEU A 107 7.47 6.23 -9.00
N ALA A 108 8.57 5.94 -9.71
CA ALA A 108 8.64 6.16 -11.15
C ALA A 108 7.64 5.27 -11.91
N GLU A 109 7.51 4.00 -11.53
CA GLU A 109 6.52 3.08 -12.10
C GLU A 109 5.08 3.54 -11.85
N LEU A 110 4.74 3.99 -10.65
CA LEU A 110 3.41 4.55 -10.37
C LEU A 110 3.09 5.74 -11.30
N ARG A 111 4.04 6.66 -11.48
CA ARG A 111 3.88 7.82 -12.37
C ARG A 111 3.83 7.42 -13.84
N ARG A 112 4.47 6.33 -14.21
CA ARG A 112 4.44 5.81 -15.58
C ARG A 112 3.07 5.24 -15.92
N VAL A 113 2.48 4.45 -15.03
CA VAL A 113 1.22 3.72 -15.29
C VAL A 113 -0.04 4.52 -15.01
N ALA A 114 0.04 5.60 -14.20
CA ALA A 114 -1.12 6.37 -13.77
C ALA A 114 -0.93 7.87 -13.91
N ARG A 115 -2.05 8.59 -14.15
CA ARG A 115 -2.08 10.06 -14.28
C ARG A 115 -1.91 10.78 -12.95
N SER A 116 -2.40 10.17 -11.86
CA SER A 116 -2.26 10.68 -10.49
C SER A 116 -1.84 9.57 -9.54
N VAL A 117 -1.21 9.97 -8.43
CA VAL A 117 -0.74 9.02 -7.40
C VAL A 117 -1.25 9.47 -6.05
N VAL A 118 -1.91 8.57 -5.34
CA VAL A 118 -2.35 8.74 -3.95
C VAL A 118 -1.52 7.82 -3.07
N LEU A 119 -0.72 8.42 -2.20
CA LEU A 119 0.16 7.71 -1.28
C LEU A 119 -0.30 7.97 0.15
N PHE A 120 -0.78 6.93 0.83
CA PHE A 120 -1.01 6.94 2.26
C PHE A 120 0.05 6.07 2.92
N THR A 121 1.03 6.70 3.53
CA THR A 121 2.21 6.05 4.07
C THR A 121 2.47 6.42 5.52
N TRP A 122 3.33 5.65 6.14
CA TRP A 122 3.88 5.91 7.44
C TRP A 122 5.05 6.90 7.32
N GLU A 123 5.00 7.97 8.09
CA GLU A 123 6.10 8.92 8.17
C GLU A 123 6.86 8.74 9.50
N PRO A 124 8.10 8.19 9.46
CA PRO A 124 8.87 7.90 10.67
C PRO A 124 9.12 9.13 11.56
N ALA A 125 9.35 10.30 10.95
CA ALA A 125 9.62 11.53 11.69
C ALA A 125 8.44 11.94 12.57
N SER A 126 7.20 11.82 12.05
CA SER A 126 5.98 12.10 12.83
C SER A 126 5.77 11.13 13.98
N SER A 127 6.31 9.91 13.86
CA SER A 127 6.15 8.87 14.89
C SER A 127 7.04 9.13 16.11
N ARG A 128 8.21 9.76 15.91
CA ARG A 128 9.13 10.13 17.01
C ARG A 128 8.47 11.03 18.04
N ASP A 129 7.58 11.90 17.60
CA ASP A 129 6.88 12.87 18.43
C ASP A 129 5.66 12.29 19.16
N THR A 130 5.25 11.06 18.83
CA THR A 130 4.14 10.45 19.56
C THR A 130 4.57 10.06 20.97
N TRP A 131 3.72 10.35 21.96
CA TRP A 131 4.01 10.10 23.37
C TRP A 131 4.39 8.62 23.64
N VAL A 132 3.74 7.67 22.94
CA VAL A 132 4.00 6.24 23.12
C VAL A 132 5.41 5.86 22.65
N VAL A 133 5.87 6.41 21.52
CA VAL A 133 7.23 6.15 21.02
C VAL A 133 8.25 6.81 21.93
N ARG A 134 8.07 8.08 22.24
CA ARG A 134 8.98 8.83 23.09
C ARG A 134 9.13 8.23 24.50
N ASP A 135 8.04 7.80 25.12
CA ASP A 135 8.02 7.41 26.52
C ASP A 135 8.29 5.90 26.74
N TYR A 136 7.98 5.05 25.74
CA TYR A 136 8.12 3.58 25.84
C TYR A 136 9.17 2.97 24.93
N PHE A 137 9.61 3.70 23.90
CA PHE A 137 10.61 3.22 22.92
C PHE A 137 11.74 4.24 22.72
N PRO A 138 12.52 4.57 23.77
CA PRO A 138 13.56 5.61 23.68
C PRO A 138 14.67 5.29 22.68
N CYS A 139 14.83 4.01 22.28
CA CYS A 139 15.78 3.58 21.25
C CYS A 139 15.17 3.50 19.84
N PHE A 140 13.99 4.09 19.61
CA PHE A 140 13.33 4.06 18.31
C PHE A 140 14.19 4.63 17.18
N ASP A 141 14.95 5.67 17.49
CA ASP A 141 15.88 6.29 16.53
C ASP A 141 17.06 5.40 16.13
N GLU A 142 17.41 4.41 16.98
CA GLU A 142 18.45 3.42 16.66
C GLU A 142 17.93 2.32 15.71
N LEU A 143 16.60 2.11 15.69
CA LEU A 143 15.95 1.08 14.89
C LEU A 143 15.56 1.57 13.49
N ILE A 144 15.43 2.88 13.29
CA ILE A 144 15.11 3.50 12.01
C ILE A 144 16.24 4.48 11.67
N PRO A 145 17.26 4.04 10.95
CA PRO A 145 18.30 4.94 10.47
C PRO A 145 17.69 6.02 9.57
N ASP A 146 18.21 7.23 9.68
CA ASP A 146 17.85 8.35 8.81
C ASP A 146 18.07 7.92 7.35
N GLY A 147 16.96 7.90 6.56
CA GLY A 147 16.99 7.58 5.14
C GLY A 147 17.62 8.68 4.28
#